data_5c39777650e80f407ba5205166f14c3e
#
_entry.id   5c39777650e80f407ba5205166f14c3e
#
_cell.length_a   1.000
_cell.length_b   1.000
_cell.length_c   1.000
_cell.angle_alpha   90.00
_cell.angle_beta   90.00
_cell.angle_gamma   90.00
#
_symmetry.space_group_name_H-M   'P 1'
#
loop_
_entity.id
_entity.type
_entity.pdbx_description
1 polymer ?
#
loop_
_entity_poly.entity_id
_entity_poly.type
_entity_poly.pdbx_seq_one_letter_code
_entity_poly.pdbx_strand_id
1 'polypeptide(L)'
;MVTAASAGATWFDIPEILAASGKNASLNKYGGFPIGIQSYSLRGFGVDGAIEQTHKLGLYFIEFFSGHFPITKDKIKVDEMTKKLDKRDMTISAHGVNGFGADHDKNELVFQFAKMAGIKNISANPAPNSFDSLDKLVAKYDIRISIHNHGPGALYDKIEDGLKAVKGHDKRIGFCADLGHYIRSNEDPVEVIHKLGDRLYGIHLKDFSEQKKRTHGVILGKGHLDVPGVFKALRKIKFPADGALSLEYEETPNDHPKLLADIGKCLAIAADGALKAKQG
;
A
#
# COMPACT_ATOMS: atom_id res chain seq x y z
N MET A 1 11.38 -32.33 -57.78
CA MET A 1 12.31 -31.95 -56.70
C MET A 1 11.77 -30.71 -56.03
N VAL A 2 11.20 -30.87 -54.85
CA VAL A 2 10.68 -29.77 -54.06
C VAL A 2 11.63 -29.56 -52.89
N THR A 3 12.31 -28.43 -52.90
CA THR A 3 13.22 -28.04 -51.80
C THR A 3 12.42 -27.43 -50.66
N ALA A 4 12.43 -28.10 -49.52
CA ALA A 4 11.87 -27.59 -48.28
C ALA A 4 12.80 -26.52 -47.70
N ALA A 5 12.28 -25.29 -47.54
CA ALA A 5 12.94 -24.25 -46.80
C ALA A 5 12.68 -24.47 -45.30
N SER A 6 13.74 -24.72 -44.54
CA SER A 6 13.72 -24.77 -43.08
C SER A 6 13.61 -23.37 -42.53
N ALA A 7 12.46 -23.01 -41.91
CA ALA A 7 12.33 -21.81 -41.10
C ALA A 7 13.13 -21.99 -39.80
N GLY A 8 14.26 -21.29 -39.70
CA GLY A 8 15.03 -21.20 -38.49
C GLY A 8 14.26 -20.39 -37.44
N ALA A 9 13.88 -21.01 -36.34
CA ALA A 9 13.37 -20.32 -35.16
C ALA A 9 14.53 -19.54 -34.55
N THR A 10 14.46 -18.23 -34.60
CA THR A 10 15.36 -17.34 -33.88
C THR A 10 15.07 -17.48 -32.38
N TRP A 11 16.01 -18.02 -31.65
CA TRP A 11 16.01 -18.06 -30.21
C TRP A 11 16.20 -16.61 -29.73
N PHE A 12 15.12 -15.97 -29.24
CA PHE A 12 15.24 -14.74 -28.51
C PHE A 12 15.94 -14.99 -27.17
N ASP A 13 16.88 -14.17 -26.82
CA ASP A 13 17.69 -14.27 -25.62
C ASP A 13 16.84 -14.36 -24.37
N ILE A 14 16.68 -15.58 -23.84
CA ILE A 14 15.99 -15.91 -22.59
C ILE A 14 16.55 -15.12 -21.36
N PRO A 15 17.85 -14.75 -21.28
CA PRO A 15 18.39 -13.96 -20.17
C PRO A 15 17.78 -12.57 -19.98
N GLU A 16 17.44 -11.86 -21.06
CA GLU A 16 16.86 -10.51 -20.94
C GLU A 16 15.39 -10.50 -20.51
N ILE A 17 14.64 -11.52 -20.94
CA ILE A 17 13.23 -11.68 -20.54
C ILE A 17 13.13 -12.10 -19.07
N LEU A 18 14.05 -12.93 -18.57
CA LEU A 18 14.12 -13.32 -17.15
C LEU A 18 14.64 -12.19 -16.26
N ALA A 19 15.52 -11.33 -16.75
CA ALA A 19 16.00 -10.16 -16.03
C ALA A 19 14.93 -9.04 -15.91
N ALA A 20 13.94 -9.03 -16.83
CA ALA A 20 12.82 -8.08 -16.80
C ALA A 20 11.60 -8.60 -16.01
N SER A 21 11.60 -9.87 -15.55
CA SER A 21 10.54 -10.44 -14.74
C SER A 21 10.83 -10.27 -13.25
N GLY A 22 9.82 -9.91 -12.46
CA GLY A 22 9.95 -9.76 -11.01
C GLY A 22 9.78 -8.35 -10.50
N LYS A 23 10.29 -8.05 -9.30
CA LYS A 23 10.15 -6.78 -8.59
C LYS A 23 10.60 -5.58 -9.41
N ASN A 24 11.73 -5.69 -10.13
CA ASN A 24 12.24 -4.60 -10.98
C ASN A 24 11.31 -4.30 -12.16
N ALA A 25 10.72 -5.33 -12.79
CA ALA A 25 9.72 -5.14 -13.84
C ALA A 25 8.46 -4.45 -13.30
N SER A 26 8.02 -4.81 -12.09
CA SER A 26 6.92 -4.13 -11.40
C SER A 26 7.24 -2.66 -11.15
N LEU A 27 8.41 -2.34 -10.60
CA LEU A 27 8.85 -0.96 -10.41
C LEU A 27 8.87 -0.18 -11.73
N ASN A 28 9.40 -0.76 -12.81
CA ASN A 28 9.43 -0.12 -14.12
C ASN A 28 8.03 0.14 -14.68
N LYS A 29 7.12 -0.84 -14.55
CA LYS A 29 5.72 -0.74 -14.96
C LYS A 29 5.01 0.44 -14.30
N TYR A 30 5.34 0.73 -13.05
CA TYR A 30 4.75 1.80 -12.28
C TYR A 30 5.67 3.03 -12.14
N GLY A 31 6.55 3.23 -13.12
CA GLY A 31 7.40 4.42 -13.20
C GLY A 31 8.37 4.61 -12.03
N GLY A 32 8.74 3.55 -11.33
CA GLY A 32 9.63 3.55 -10.17
C GLY A 32 8.90 3.51 -8.82
N PHE A 33 7.56 3.56 -8.80
CA PHE A 33 6.80 3.47 -7.56
C PHE A 33 6.63 2.02 -7.09
N PRO A 34 6.76 1.73 -5.76
CA PRO A 34 6.59 0.40 -5.17
C PRO A 34 5.12 0.06 -4.98
N ILE A 35 4.35 0.00 -6.08
CA ILE A 35 2.92 -0.33 -5.99
C ILE A 35 2.74 -1.77 -5.52
N GLY A 36 1.93 -1.90 -4.49
CA GLY A 36 1.48 -3.14 -3.91
C GLY A 36 -0.04 -3.16 -3.72
N ILE A 37 -0.48 -4.04 -2.85
CA ILE A 37 -1.90 -4.16 -2.48
C ILE A 37 -2.05 -4.22 -0.96
N GLN A 38 -3.07 -3.53 -0.42
CA GLN A 38 -3.54 -3.80 0.93
C GLN A 38 -4.30 -5.14 0.90
N SER A 39 -3.82 -6.09 1.68
CA SER A 39 -4.33 -7.48 1.64
C SER A 39 -5.79 -7.62 2.08
N TYR A 40 -6.36 -6.59 2.69
CA TYR A 40 -7.79 -6.51 2.97
C TYR A 40 -8.65 -6.51 1.70
N SER A 41 -8.12 -6.03 0.58
CA SER A 41 -8.76 -6.18 -0.75
C SER A 41 -9.00 -7.65 -1.10
N LEU A 42 -8.13 -8.53 -0.63
CA LEU A 42 -8.17 -9.98 -0.88
C LEU A 42 -8.70 -10.78 0.32
N ARG A 43 -9.47 -10.13 1.23
CA ARG A 43 -9.99 -10.76 2.46
C ARG A 43 -10.92 -11.96 2.24
N GLY A 44 -11.48 -12.10 1.04
CA GLY A 44 -12.24 -13.29 0.64
C GLY A 44 -11.36 -14.53 0.39
N PHE A 45 -10.03 -14.36 0.33
CA PHE A 45 -9.06 -15.44 0.24
C PHE A 45 -8.43 -15.68 1.62
N GLY A 46 -7.94 -16.90 1.86
CA GLY A 46 -7.01 -17.12 2.97
C GLY A 46 -5.65 -16.47 2.66
N VAL A 47 -4.78 -16.35 3.68
CA VAL A 47 -3.48 -15.64 3.53
C VAL A 47 -2.62 -16.18 2.38
N ASP A 48 -2.53 -17.49 2.20
CA ASP A 48 -1.76 -18.08 1.11
C ASP A 48 -2.36 -17.74 -0.26
N GLY A 49 -3.69 -17.72 -0.37
CA GLY A 49 -4.40 -17.28 -1.57
C GLY A 49 -4.17 -15.78 -1.84
N ALA A 50 -4.22 -14.94 -0.82
CA ALA A 50 -3.94 -13.51 -0.97
C ALA A 50 -2.51 -13.25 -1.48
N ILE A 51 -1.51 -13.94 -0.94
CA ILE A 51 -0.11 -13.87 -1.41
C ILE A 51 -0.02 -14.33 -2.87
N GLU A 52 -0.65 -15.47 -3.19
CA GLU A 52 -0.65 -16.01 -4.55
C GLU A 52 -1.30 -15.06 -5.57
N GLN A 53 -2.48 -14.50 -5.24
CA GLN A 53 -3.16 -13.56 -6.15
C GLN A 53 -2.36 -12.25 -6.30
N THR A 54 -1.77 -11.74 -5.22
CA THR A 54 -0.87 -10.57 -5.29
C THR A 54 0.26 -10.81 -6.29
N HIS A 55 0.93 -11.95 -6.21
CA HIS A 55 2.02 -12.29 -7.11
C HIS A 55 1.52 -12.52 -8.57
N LYS A 56 0.39 -13.21 -8.77
CA LYS A 56 -0.23 -13.39 -10.09
C LYS A 56 -0.64 -12.09 -10.76
N LEU A 57 -1.01 -11.07 -9.99
CA LEU A 57 -1.28 -9.71 -10.47
C LEU A 57 -0.01 -8.93 -10.86
N GLY A 58 1.17 -9.55 -10.70
CA GLY A 58 2.47 -8.92 -10.98
C GLY A 58 2.90 -7.90 -9.94
N LEU A 59 2.40 -8.02 -8.72
CA LEU A 59 2.76 -7.19 -7.58
C LEU A 59 3.76 -7.92 -6.68
N TYR A 60 4.74 -7.15 -6.17
CA TYR A 60 5.83 -7.66 -5.33
C TYR A 60 5.88 -6.96 -3.97
N PHE A 61 4.92 -6.06 -3.71
CA PHE A 61 4.74 -5.39 -2.43
C PHE A 61 3.34 -5.71 -1.89
N ILE A 62 3.28 -6.02 -0.61
CA ILE A 62 2.00 -6.32 0.07
C ILE A 62 1.96 -5.62 1.41
N GLU A 63 0.85 -4.94 1.70
CA GLU A 63 0.52 -4.45 3.01
C GLU A 63 -0.45 -5.43 3.66
N PHE A 64 -0.08 -5.97 4.82
CA PHE A 64 -0.94 -6.94 5.50
C PHE A 64 -1.88 -6.29 6.50
N PHE A 65 -3.16 -6.72 6.46
CA PHE A 65 -4.04 -6.52 7.60
C PHE A 65 -3.92 -7.69 8.59
N SER A 66 -4.30 -7.46 9.86
CA SER A 66 -4.14 -8.43 10.94
C SER A 66 -4.86 -9.77 10.73
N GLY A 67 -5.90 -9.80 9.89
CA GLY A 67 -6.60 -11.05 9.56
C GLY A 67 -5.76 -12.01 8.69
N HIS A 68 -4.84 -11.49 7.88
CA HIS A 68 -3.92 -12.31 7.10
C HIS A 68 -2.57 -12.52 7.79
N PHE A 69 -2.09 -11.55 8.57
CA PHE A 69 -0.86 -11.69 9.33
C PHE A 69 -1.06 -11.14 10.75
N PRO A 70 -1.54 -11.96 11.69
CA PRO A 70 -1.77 -11.53 13.07
C PRO A 70 -0.48 -11.11 13.77
N ILE A 71 -0.56 -10.02 14.56
CA ILE A 71 0.55 -9.60 15.43
C ILE A 71 0.88 -10.72 16.40
N THR A 72 2.16 -11.09 16.48
CA THR A 72 2.62 -12.20 17.32
C THR A 72 4.05 -11.99 17.82
N LYS A 73 4.40 -12.59 18.95
CA LYS A 73 5.78 -12.75 19.44
C LYS A 73 6.42 -14.06 18.98
N ASP A 74 5.65 -14.91 18.33
CA ASP A 74 6.12 -16.21 17.83
C ASP A 74 7.00 -16.03 16.59
N LYS A 75 8.30 -16.10 16.82
CA LYS A 75 9.30 -15.96 15.75
C LYS A 75 9.14 -17.01 14.64
N ILE A 76 8.69 -18.22 15.00
CA ILE A 76 8.52 -19.30 14.01
C ILE A 76 7.46 -18.90 12.99
N LYS A 77 6.31 -18.39 13.46
CA LYS A 77 5.23 -17.93 12.57
C LYS A 77 5.65 -16.75 11.71
N VAL A 78 6.45 -15.83 12.26
CA VAL A 78 6.99 -14.70 11.48
C VAL A 78 7.96 -15.20 10.41
N ASP A 79 8.90 -16.09 10.76
CA ASP A 79 9.86 -16.67 9.82
C ASP A 79 9.17 -17.52 8.73
N GLU A 80 8.10 -18.22 9.04
CA GLU A 80 7.29 -18.95 8.04
C GLU A 80 6.64 -18.00 7.04
N MET A 81 6.10 -16.88 7.50
CA MET A 81 5.49 -15.88 6.62
C MET A 81 6.54 -15.22 5.73
N THR A 82 7.65 -14.75 6.30
CA THR A 82 8.71 -14.10 5.51
C THR A 82 9.30 -15.04 4.47
N LYS A 83 9.54 -16.33 4.82
CA LYS A 83 9.98 -17.35 3.86
C LYS A 83 8.99 -17.59 2.71
N LYS A 84 7.67 -17.49 2.95
CA LYS A 84 6.66 -17.60 1.87
C LYS A 84 6.77 -16.43 0.88
N LEU A 85 7.05 -15.23 1.38
CA LEU A 85 7.21 -14.04 0.57
C LEU A 85 8.55 -14.04 -0.18
N ASP A 86 9.64 -14.41 0.49
CA ASP A 86 10.98 -14.48 -0.09
C ASP A 86 11.03 -15.42 -1.31
N LYS A 87 10.33 -16.57 -1.26
CA LYS A 87 10.21 -17.49 -2.39
C LYS A 87 9.59 -16.86 -3.65
N ARG A 88 8.93 -15.70 -3.50
CA ARG A 88 8.27 -14.95 -4.57
C ARG A 88 8.87 -13.57 -4.80
N ASP A 89 10.03 -13.28 -4.21
CA ASP A 89 10.66 -11.94 -4.19
C ASP A 89 9.72 -10.83 -3.71
N MET A 90 8.77 -11.15 -2.81
CA MET A 90 7.81 -10.19 -2.29
C MET A 90 8.31 -9.51 -1.01
N THR A 91 7.93 -8.25 -0.84
CA THR A 91 8.28 -7.42 0.34
C THR A 91 7.01 -6.99 1.06
N ILE A 92 7.02 -7.05 2.39
CA ILE A 92 5.99 -6.42 3.20
C ILE A 92 6.24 -4.92 3.21
N SER A 93 5.37 -4.15 2.55
CA SER A 93 5.49 -2.68 2.48
C SER A 93 4.99 -1.99 3.76
N ALA A 94 3.94 -2.53 4.36
CA ALA A 94 3.38 -2.06 5.63
C ALA A 94 2.53 -3.14 6.30
N HIS A 95 2.09 -2.84 7.52
CA HIS A 95 1.12 -3.65 8.26
C HIS A 95 0.10 -2.74 8.96
N GLY A 96 -1.19 -2.99 8.77
CA GLY A 96 -2.25 -2.21 9.43
C GLY A 96 -3.65 -2.49 8.87
N VAL A 97 -4.67 -1.79 9.39
CA VAL A 97 -4.53 -0.62 10.28
C VAL A 97 -4.50 -1.06 11.75
N ASN A 98 -3.51 -0.62 12.49
CA ASN A 98 -3.32 -0.98 13.90
C ASN A 98 -3.81 0.14 14.82
N GLY A 99 -4.48 -0.23 15.93
CA GLY A 99 -4.80 0.70 17.01
C GLY A 99 -3.65 0.84 18.01
N PHE A 100 -3.49 2.06 18.56
CA PHE A 100 -2.57 2.35 19.65
C PHE A 100 -3.29 3.13 20.75
N GLY A 101 -2.96 2.87 22.00
CA GLY A 101 -3.57 3.49 23.16
C GLY A 101 -2.55 3.92 24.21
N ALA A 102 -3.01 4.14 25.45
CA ALA A 102 -2.14 4.56 26.56
C ALA A 102 -1.17 3.46 27.07
N ASP A 103 -1.46 2.19 26.79
CA ASP A 103 -0.68 1.04 27.26
C ASP A 103 0.58 0.89 26.43
N HIS A 104 1.72 1.31 26.98
CA HIS A 104 3.02 1.29 26.29
C HIS A 104 3.45 -0.13 25.90
N ASP A 105 3.24 -1.12 26.75
CA ASP A 105 3.68 -2.49 26.49
C ASP A 105 2.88 -3.14 25.36
N LYS A 106 1.58 -2.84 25.28
CA LYS A 106 0.75 -3.25 24.13
C LYS A 106 1.18 -2.58 22.85
N ASN A 107 1.50 -1.29 22.91
CA ASN A 107 2.02 -0.56 21.75
C ASN A 107 3.35 -1.17 21.29
N GLU A 108 4.26 -1.45 22.23
CA GLU A 108 5.57 -2.01 21.93
C GLU A 108 5.51 -3.39 21.28
N LEU A 109 4.50 -4.21 21.63
CA LEU A 109 4.29 -5.52 21.00
C LEU A 109 4.17 -5.40 19.47
N VAL A 110 3.47 -4.38 18.97
CA VAL A 110 3.32 -4.14 17.53
C VAL A 110 4.66 -3.82 16.88
N PHE A 111 5.50 -3.01 17.54
CA PHE A 111 6.84 -2.69 17.05
C PHE A 111 7.81 -3.89 17.09
N GLN A 112 7.74 -4.71 18.14
CA GLN A 112 8.52 -5.95 18.23
C GLN A 112 8.17 -6.89 17.07
N PHE A 113 6.89 -7.09 16.82
CA PHE A 113 6.41 -7.86 15.67
C PHE A 113 6.90 -7.27 14.34
N ALA A 114 6.71 -5.97 14.13
CA ALA A 114 7.14 -5.29 12.92
C ALA A 114 8.67 -5.43 12.68
N LYS A 115 9.46 -5.30 13.75
CA LYS A 115 10.91 -5.49 13.69
C LYS A 115 11.30 -6.91 13.28
N MET A 116 10.64 -7.93 13.88
CA MET A 116 10.90 -9.33 13.53
C MET A 116 10.53 -9.64 12.07
N ALA A 117 9.46 -9.04 11.57
CA ALA A 117 8.95 -9.24 10.20
C ALA A 117 9.64 -8.35 9.15
N GLY A 118 10.59 -7.48 9.54
CA GLY A 118 11.26 -6.55 8.63
C GLY A 118 10.36 -5.41 8.13
N ILE A 119 9.24 -5.14 8.81
CA ILE A 119 8.27 -4.10 8.45
C ILE A 119 8.79 -2.74 8.91
N LYS A 120 8.82 -1.76 7.99
CA LYS A 120 9.29 -0.39 8.26
C LYS A 120 8.15 0.61 8.45
N ASN A 121 6.96 0.32 7.95
CA ASN A 121 5.80 1.20 8.01
C ASN A 121 4.63 0.47 8.69
N ILE A 122 4.04 1.10 9.69
CA ILE A 122 2.85 0.61 10.38
C ILE A 122 1.71 1.58 10.10
N SER A 123 0.73 1.16 9.31
CA SER A 123 -0.51 1.92 9.13
C SER A 123 -1.33 1.85 10.42
N ALA A 124 -1.80 2.99 10.91
CA ALA A 124 -2.29 3.12 12.27
C ALA A 124 -3.50 4.07 12.43
N ASN A 125 -4.31 3.79 13.45
CA ASN A 125 -5.34 4.69 13.96
C ASN A 125 -5.06 4.94 15.46
N PRO A 126 -4.03 5.77 15.80
CA PRO A 126 -3.61 5.97 17.18
C PRO A 126 -4.60 6.85 17.95
N ALA A 127 -4.93 6.46 19.18
CA ALA A 127 -5.68 7.34 20.09
C ALA A 127 -4.78 8.51 20.56
N PRO A 128 -5.34 9.68 20.89
CA PRO A 128 -4.57 10.87 21.30
C PRO A 128 -3.59 10.63 22.46
N ASN A 129 -3.93 9.72 23.38
CA ASN A 129 -3.10 9.37 24.53
C ASN A 129 -2.00 8.36 24.25
N SER A 130 -1.78 7.99 22.99
CA SER A 130 -0.73 7.03 22.60
C SER A 130 0.58 7.72 22.15
N PHE A 131 0.56 8.99 21.79
CA PHE A 131 1.67 9.65 21.09
C PHE A 131 2.98 9.69 21.87
N ASP A 132 2.94 9.94 23.21
CA ASP A 132 4.15 9.90 24.05
C ASP A 132 4.82 8.51 24.05
N SER A 133 4.00 7.45 23.94
CA SER A 133 4.48 6.09 23.78
C SER A 133 5.06 5.88 22.38
N LEU A 134 4.37 6.38 21.35
CA LEU A 134 4.79 6.23 19.96
C LEU A 134 6.10 6.94 19.67
N ASP A 135 6.31 8.16 20.20
CA ASP A 135 7.59 8.89 20.07
C ASP A 135 8.79 8.07 20.53
N LYS A 136 8.65 7.40 21.70
CA LYS A 136 9.69 6.52 22.24
C LYS A 136 9.91 5.29 21.35
N LEU A 137 8.82 4.69 20.85
CA LEU A 137 8.86 3.45 20.09
C LEU A 137 9.40 3.65 18.67
N VAL A 138 8.99 4.72 17.97
CA VAL A 138 9.56 5.03 16.64
C VAL A 138 11.05 5.32 16.72
N ALA A 139 11.52 5.97 17.81
CA ALA A 139 12.92 6.20 18.05
C ALA A 139 13.69 4.91 18.37
N LYS A 140 13.12 4.03 19.22
CA LYS A 140 13.75 2.78 19.66
C LYS A 140 13.89 1.76 18.51
N TYR A 141 12.87 1.63 17.67
CA TYR A 141 12.80 0.57 16.65
C TYR A 141 13.19 1.05 15.26
N ASP A 142 13.25 2.37 15.03
CA ASP A 142 13.40 3.00 13.71
C ASP A 142 12.35 2.50 12.71
N ILE A 143 11.08 2.54 13.16
CA ILE A 143 9.89 2.13 12.39
C ILE A 143 8.93 3.31 12.36
N ARG A 144 8.32 3.55 11.19
CA ARG A 144 7.37 4.66 10.99
C ARG A 144 5.97 4.25 11.44
N ILE A 145 5.26 5.20 12.06
CA ILE A 145 3.81 5.14 12.25
C ILE A 145 3.17 6.04 11.20
N SER A 146 2.23 5.49 10.47
CA SER A 146 1.52 6.16 9.37
C SER A 146 0.03 6.25 9.69
N ILE A 147 -0.43 7.41 10.17
CA ILE A 147 -1.83 7.64 10.53
C ILE A 147 -2.71 7.45 9.30
N HIS A 148 -3.69 6.56 9.42
CA HIS A 148 -4.67 6.26 8.38
C HIS A 148 -5.99 6.98 8.66
N ASN A 149 -6.48 7.75 7.70
CA ASN A 149 -7.77 8.44 7.78
C ASN A 149 -8.92 7.51 7.35
N HIS A 150 -10.10 7.67 7.98
CA HIS A 150 -11.26 6.77 7.75
C HIS A 150 -12.52 7.46 7.21
N GLY A 151 -12.45 8.72 6.84
CA GLY A 151 -13.57 9.46 6.26
C GLY A 151 -14.58 10.00 7.30
N PRO A 152 -15.74 10.49 6.86
CA PRO A 152 -16.60 11.37 7.64
C PRO A 152 -17.04 10.82 9.00
N GLY A 153 -16.62 11.53 10.06
CA GLY A 153 -16.94 11.23 11.47
C GLY A 153 -15.90 10.33 12.16
N ALA A 154 -14.81 9.98 11.51
CA ALA A 154 -13.68 9.31 12.15
C ALA A 154 -12.79 10.29 12.93
N LEU A 155 -11.91 9.78 13.81
CA LEU A 155 -10.95 10.59 14.56
C LEU A 155 -10.00 11.37 13.64
N TYR A 156 -9.59 10.76 12.56
CA TYR A 156 -8.78 11.36 11.48
C TYR A 156 -9.64 11.38 10.22
N ASP A 157 -10.59 12.31 10.16
CA ASP A 157 -11.49 12.52 9.04
C ASP A 157 -10.87 13.47 8.00
N LYS A 158 -10.47 14.64 8.47
CA LYS A 158 -9.87 15.70 7.68
C LYS A 158 -8.33 15.69 7.78
N ILE A 159 -7.70 16.25 6.77
CA ILE A 159 -6.24 16.41 6.79
C ILE A 159 -5.75 17.19 8.01
N GLU A 160 -6.50 18.20 8.42
CA GLU A 160 -6.15 19.04 9.56
C GLU A 160 -6.18 18.29 10.91
N ASP A 161 -7.02 17.24 11.03
CA ASP A 161 -7.06 16.39 12.23
C ASP A 161 -5.73 15.66 12.40
N GLY A 162 -5.23 15.09 11.30
CA GLY A 162 -3.93 14.40 11.27
C GLY A 162 -2.76 15.35 11.51
N LEU A 163 -2.72 16.49 10.79
CA LEU A 163 -1.66 17.51 10.96
C LEU A 163 -1.59 18.04 12.37
N LYS A 164 -2.75 18.26 13.02
CA LYS A 164 -2.83 18.65 14.42
C LYS A 164 -2.30 17.57 15.35
N ALA A 165 -2.62 16.31 15.08
CA ALA A 165 -2.21 15.17 15.90
C ALA A 165 -0.70 14.97 15.90
N VAL A 166 -0.01 15.13 14.74
CA VAL A 166 1.44 14.91 14.65
C VAL A 166 2.28 16.13 15.03
N LYS A 167 1.63 17.25 15.38
CA LYS A 167 2.35 18.49 15.73
C LYS A 167 3.16 18.32 17.01
N GLY A 168 4.46 18.53 16.91
CA GLY A 168 5.41 18.39 18.04
C GLY A 168 5.93 16.99 18.28
N HIS A 169 5.44 15.98 17.54
CA HIS A 169 5.88 14.59 17.62
C HIS A 169 7.00 14.26 16.61
N ASP A 170 7.69 13.14 16.85
CA ASP A 170 8.76 12.63 16.01
C ASP A 170 8.34 12.57 14.53
N LYS A 171 9.26 12.92 13.63
CA LYS A 171 8.97 12.92 12.18
C LYS A 171 8.58 11.54 11.64
N ARG A 172 9.00 10.45 12.28
CA ARG A 172 8.60 9.09 11.90
C ARG A 172 7.13 8.78 12.21
N ILE A 173 6.42 9.66 12.91
CA ILE A 173 4.97 9.65 13.03
C ILE A 173 4.43 10.56 11.93
N GLY A 174 3.89 9.95 10.88
CA GLY A 174 3.36 10.62 9.69
C GLY A 174 2.05 9.98 9.22
N PHE A 175 1.90 9.76 7.92
CA PHE A 175 0.60 9.47 7.33
C PHE A 175 0.63 8.30 6.37
N CYS A 176 -0.43 7.50 6.42
CA CYS A 176 -0.92 6.66 5.35
C CYS A 176 -2.23 7.28 4.84
N ALA A 177 -2.16 8.04 3.75
CA ALA A 177 -3.33 8.72 3.21
C ALA A 177 -4.21 7.74 2.42
N ASP A 178 -5.38 7.40 2.96
CA ASP A 178 -6.42 6.76 2.17
C ASP A 178 -7.12 7.82 1.33
N LEU A 179 -6.82 7.84 0.03
CA LEU A 179 -7.30 8.86 -0.88
C LEU A 179 -8.81 8.79 -1.08
N GLY A 180 -9.38 7.58 -1.04
CA GLY A 180 -10.82 7.40 -1.14
C GLY A 180 -11.55 7.95 0.08
N HIS A 181 -11.01 7.75 1.27
CA HIS A 181 -11.61 8.31 2.47
C HIS A 181 -11.52 9.84 2.50
N TYR A 182 -10.45 10.45 1.99
CA TYR A 182 -10.38 11.89 1.80
C TYR A 182 -11.42 12.39 0.78
N ILE A 183 -11.63 11.68 -0.34
CA ILE A 183 -12.72 11.97 -1.29
C ILE A 183 -14.08 12.00 -0.57
N ARG A 184 -14.39 10.98 0.24
CA ARG A 184 -15.66 10.94 1.02
C ARG A 184 -15.81 12.10 1.98
N SER A 185 -14.70 12.64 2.47
CA SER A 185 -14.63 13.79 3.38
C SER A 185 -14.57 15.12 2.64
N ASN A 186 -14.76 15.11 1.31
CA ASN A 186 -14.69 16.30 0.46
C ASN A 186 -13.34 17.04 0.58
N GLU A 187 -12.25 16.27 0.62
CA GLU A 187 -10.88 16.73 0.50
C GLU A 187 -10.32 16.34 -0.87
N ASP A 188 -9.49 17.18 -1.47
CA ASP A 188 -8.82 16.87 -2.73
C ASP A 188 -7.58 16.00 -2.47
N PRO A 189 -7.50 14.75 -3.01
CA PRO A 189 -6.38 13.86 -2.78
C PRO A 189 -5.01 14.42 -3.21
N VAL A 190 -4.96 15.21 -4.27
CA VAL A 190 -3.72 15.82 -4.78
C VAL A 190 -3.23 16.90 -3.82
N GLU A 191 -4.14 17.76 -3.35
CA GLU A 191 -3.84 18.77 -2.33
C GLU A 191 -3.41 18.13 -1.01
N VAL A 192 -4.07 17.05 -0.60
CA VAL A 192 -3.70 16.26 0.61
C VAL A 192 -2.25 15.80 0.50
N ILE A 193 -1.84 15.18 -0.61
CA ILE A 193 -0.46 14.71 -0.81
C ILE A 193 0.54 15.85 -0.66
N HIS A 194 0.25 17.02 -1.25
CA HIS A 194 1.13 18.18 -1.13
C HIS A 194 1.25 18.70 0.30
N LYS A 195 0.13 18.77 1.04
CA LYS A 195 0.11 19.23 2.44
C LYS A 195 0.83 18.28 3.39
N LEU A 196 0.72 16.96 3.18
CA LEU A 196 1.38 15.95 4.02
C LEU A 196 2.90 15.88 3.77
N GLY A 197 3.34 16.15 2.54
CA GLY A 197 4.73 16.35 2.18
C GLY A 197 5.67 15.23 2.64
N ASP A 198 6.71 15.60 3.38
CA ASP A 198 7.78 14.69 3.86
C ASP A 198 7.36 13.73 4.98
N ARG A 199 6.14 13.87 5.51
CA ARG A 199 5.55 12.94 6.49
C ARG A 199 4.61 11.92 5.85
N LEU A 200 4.47 11.88 4.54
CA LEU A 200 3.66 10.89 3.84
C LEU A 200 4.47 9.61 3.58
N TYR A 201 4.13 8.54 4.28
CA TYR A 201 4.84 7.25 4.23
C TYR A 201 4.03 6.12 3.65
N GLY A 202 2.71 6.28 3.59
CA GLY A 202 1.78 5.34 3.02
C GLY A 202 0.68 6.02 2.19
N ILE A 203 0.15 5.28 1.23
CA ILE A 203 -1.00 5.65 0.41
C ILE A 203 -1.88 4.41 0.27
N HIS A 204 -3.18 4.57 0.49
CA HIS A 204 -4.16 3.67 -0.08
C HIS A 204 -4.75 4.30 -1.34
N LEU A 205 -4.40 3.71 -2.49
CA LEU A 205 -5.01 4.05 -3.77
C LEU A 205 -6.43 3.48 -3.78
N LYS A 206 -7.39 4.36 -3.58
CA LYS A 206 -8.81 4.04 -3.48
C LYS A 206 -9.62 5.17 -4.10
N ASP A 207 -10.72 4.84 -4.76
CA ASP A 207 -11.62 5.82 -5.37
C ASP A 207 -13.07 5.54 -5.00
N PHE A 208 -13.86 6.60 -4.90
CA PHE A 208 -15.29 6.53 -4.57
C PHE A 208 -16.12 7.30 -5.60
N SER A 209 -17.36 6.80 -5.81
CA SER A 209 -18.30 7.37 -6.77
C SER A 209 -18.83 8.76 -6.41
N GLU A 210 -18.79 9.12 -5.12
CA GLU A 210 -19.35 10.38 -4.65
C GLU A 210 -18.60 10.92 -3.41
N GLN A 211 -18.55 12.24 -3.30
CA GLN A 211 -17.94 12.97 -2.18
C GLN A 211 -18.93 13.09 -1.01
N LYS A 212 -19.31 11.94 -0.42
CA LYS A 212 -20.24 11.91 0.72
C LYS A 212 -19.96 10.72 1.66
N LYS A 213 -20.47 10.81 2.88
CA LYS A 213 -20.24 9.81 3.94
C LYS A 213 -20.61 8.38 3.51
N ARG A 214 -21.75 8.19 2.86
CA ARG A 214 -22.23 6.89 2.37
C ARG A 214 -22.15 6.86 0.86
N THR A 215 -21.21 6.13 0.34
CA THR A 215 -20.98 5.92 -1.08
C THR A 215 -20.31 4.57 -1.27
N HIS A 216 -20.07 4.14 -2.50
CA HIS A 216 -19.39 2.87 -2.81
C HIS A 216 -18.07 3.11 -3.53
N GLY A 217 -17.13 2.18 -3.36
CA GLY A 217 -15.87 2.18 -4.06
C GLY A 217 -16.07 1.92 -5.55
N VAL A 218 -15.20 2.49 -6.36
CA VAL A 218 -15.18 2.30 -7.80
C VAL A 218 -13.76 1.97 -8.29
N ILE A 219 -13.64 1.55 -9.52
CA ILE A 219 -12.35 1.40 -10.19
C ILE A 219 -11.66 2.76 -10.22
N LEU A 220 -10.35 2.81 -9.96
CA LEU A 220 -9.56 4.03 -9.94
C LEU A 220 -9.84 4.91 -11.17
N GLY A 221 -10.01 6.21 -10.94
CA GLY A 221 -10.29 7.20 -11.98
C GLY A 221 -11.71 7.11 -12.58
N LYS A 222 -12.59 6.31 -12.00
CA LYS A 222 -14.02 6.26 -12.36
C LYS A 222 -14.91 7.03 -11.37
N GLY A 223 -14.35 7.52 -10.30
CA GLY A 223 -14.97 8.39 -9.32
C GLY A 223 -14.33 9.78 -9.33
N HIS A 224 -13.76 10.14 -8.20
CA HIS A 224 -13.20 11.48 -7.96
C HIS A 224 -11.68 11.51 -7.88
N LEU A 225 -10.98 10.37 -8.07
CA LEU A 225 -9.52 10.32 -8.00
C LEU A 225 -8.86 10.76 -9.32
N ASP A 226 -8.12 11.85 -9.30
CA ASP A 226 -7.19 12.23 -10.38
C ASP A 226 -5.92 11.38 -10.27
N VAL A 227 -5.94 10.19 -10.88
CA VAL A 227 -4.83 9.23 -10.80
C VAL A 227 -3.50 9.80 -11.34
N PRO A 228 -3.44 10.44 -12.52
CA PRO A 228 -2.21 11.10 -12.98
C PRO A 228 -1.73 12.21 -12.05
N GLY A 229 -2.63 13.04 -11.52
CA GLY A 229 -2.33 14.10 -10.55
C GLY A 229 -1.74 13.55 -9.26
N VAL A 230 -2.27 12.44 -8.74
CA VAL A 230 -1.73 11.74 -7.58
C VAL A 230 -0.27 11.35 -7.80
N PHE A 231 0.06 10.66 -8.90
CA PHE A 231 1.43 10.24 -9.17
C PHE A 231 2.37 11.42 -9.42
N LYS A 232 1.89 12.50 -10.03
CA LYS A 232 2.65 13.76 -10.20
C LYS A 232 2.95 14.39 -8.85
N ALA A 233 1.97 14.44 -7.94
CA ALA A 233 2.15 14.96 -6.59
C ALA A 233 3.15 14.11 -5.79
N LEU A 234 3.04 12.78 -5.85
CA LEU A 234 3.98 11.85 -5.18
C LEU A 234 5.43 12.05 -5.66
N ARG A 235 5.65 12.29 -6.96
CA ARG A 235 6.98 12.64 -7.46
C ARG A 235 7.48 13.96 -6.91
N LYS A 236 6.61 14.99 -6.91
CA LYS A 236 6.97 16.33 -6.46
C LYS A 236 7.40 16.34 -4.98
N ILE A 237 6.71 15.60 -4.12
CA ILE A 237 7.09 15.48 -2.71
C ILE A 237 8.25 14.49 -2.47
N LYS A 238 8.73 13.78 -3.50
CA LYS A 238 9.73 12.71 -3.39
C LYS A 238 9.29 11.60 -2.45
N PHE A 239 8.08 11.05 -2.72
CA PHE A 239 7.54 9.93 -1.92
C PHE A 239 8.62 8.85 -1.70
N PRO A 240 8.80 8.35 -0.48
CA PRO A 240 9.92 7.48 -0.16
C PRO A 240 9.86 6.15 -0.91
N ALA A 241 11.01 5.69 -1.41
CA ALA A 241 11.13 4.43 -2.14
C ALA A 241 10.78 3.19 -1.29
N ASP A 242 10.86 3.30 0.03
CA ASP A 242 10.43 2.30 1.01
C ASP A 242 9.08 2.63 1.67
N GLY A 243 8.34 3.57 1.09
CA GLY A 243 6.96 3.86 1.47
C GLY A 243 5.99 2.79 0.99
N ALA A 244 4.82 2.72 1.61
CA ALA A 244 3.77 1.77 1.23
C ALA A 244 2.76 2.45 0.27
N LEU A 245 2.77 2.03 -1.00
CA LEU A 245 1.82 2.52 -2.00
C LEU A 245 0.89 1.36 -2.37
N SER A 246 -0.21 1.22 -1.63
CA SER A 246 -1.08 0.05 -1.67
C SER A 246 -2.39 0.35 -2.41
N LEU A 247 -2.72 -0.43 -3.43
CA LEU A 247 -4.09 -0.47 -3.94
C LEU A 247 -4.99 -1.07 -2.87
N GLU A 248 -6.10 -0.39 -2.55
CA GLU A 248 -7.14 -0.94 -1.69
C GLU A 248 -8.50 -0.87 -2.39
N TYR A 249 -8.98 -2.03 -2.84
CA TYR A 249 -10.28 -2.21 -3.51
C TYR A 249 -11.15 -3.13 -2.68
N GLU A 250 -12.25 -2.62 -2.13
CA GLU A 250 -13.04 -3.32 -1.12
C GLU A 250 -14.33 -3.95 -1.65
N GLU A 251 -14.69 -3.67 -2.90
CA GLU A 251 -15.94 -4.14 -3.48
C GLU A 251 -15.87 -5.64 -3.82
N THR A 252 -17.00 -6.30 -3.72
CA THR A 252 -17.21 -7.70 -4.16
C THR A 252 -16.18 -8.73 -3.64
N PRO A 253 -15.81 -8.74 -2.34
CA PRO A 253 -14.70 -9.56 -1.84
C PRO A 253 -14.91 -11.07 -2.00
N ASN A 254 -16.15 -11.53 -2.12
CA ASN A 254 -16.52 -12.94 -2.26
C ASN A 254 -16.78 -13.36 -3.72
N ASP A 255 -16.82 -12.42 -4.66
CA ASP A 255 -16.86 -12.69 -6.10
C ASP A 255 -15.43 -12.62 -6.65
N HIS A 256 -14.66 -13.66 -6.44
CA HIS A 256 -13.23 -13.69 -6.76
C HIS A 256 -12.94 -13.36 -8.23
N PRO A 257 -13.66 -13.90 -9.24
CA PRO A 257 -13.39 -13.53 -10.64
C PRO A 257 -13.60 -12.03 -10.91
N LYS A 258 -14.70 -11.46 -10.40
CA LYS A 258 -15.00 -10.05 -10.56
C LYS A 258 -13.99 -9.17 -9.80
N LEU A 259 -13.71 -9.51 -8.56
CA LEU A 259 -12.73 -8.81 -7.73
C LEU A 259 -11.36 -8.71 -8.42
N LEU A 260 -10.82 -9.82 -8.91
CA LEU A 260 -9.51 -9.86 -9.56
C LEU A 260 -9.51 -9.10 -10.89
N ALA A 261 -10.62 -9.17 -11.66
CA ALA A 261 -10.77 -8.39 -12.88
C ALA A 261 -10.78 -6.88 -12.60
N ASP A 262 -11.49 -6.44 -11.56
CA ASP A 262 -11.58 -5.03 -11.20
C ASP A 262 -10.27 -4.50 -10.60
N ILE A 263 -9.59 -5.29 -9.76
CA ILE A 263 -8.21 -4.99 -9.29
C ILE A 263 -7.27 -4.85 -10.49
N GLY A 264 -7.34 -5.75 -11.47
CA GLY A 264 -6.53 -5.69 -12.70
C GLY A 264 -6.74 -4.37 -13.47
N LYS A 265 -8.00 -3.90 -13.58
CA LYS A 265 -8.31 -2.60 -14.19
C LYS A 265 -7.73 -1.44 -13.39
N CYS A 266 -7.85 -1.45 -12.05
CA CYS A 266 -7.24 -0.44 -11.18
C CYS A 266 -5.72 -0.36 -11.37
N LEU A 267 -5.04 -1.52 -11.41
CA LEU A 267 -3.60 -1.60 -11.61
C LEU A 267 -3.16 -1.11 -13.00
N ALA A 268 -3.95 -1.35 -14.04
CA ALA A 268 -3.67 -0.82 -15.38
C ALA A 268 -3.76 0.72 -15.41
N ILE A 269 -4.78 1.29 -14.76
CA ILE A 269 -4.95 2.75 -14.65
C ILE A 269 -3.84 3.36 -13.79
N ALA A 270 -3.45 2.72 -12.68
CA ALA A 270 -2.34 3.16 -11.87
C ALA A 270 -1.02 3.17 -12.64
N ALA A 271 -0.76 2.15 -13.46
CA ALA A 271 0.42 2.08 -14.32
C ALA A 271 0.46 3.23 -15.35
N ASP A 272 -0.65 3.46 -16.06
CA ASP A 272 -0.78 4.58 -17.01
C ASP A 272 -0.54 5.94 -16.33
N GLY A 273 -1.18 6.18 -15.17
CA GLY A 273 -1.01 7.41 -14.40
C GLY A 273 0.43 7.63 -13.93
N ALA A 274 1.08 6.58 -13.43
CA ALA A 274 2.46 6.64 -12.96
C ALA A 274 3.46 6.93 -14.09
N LEU A 275 3.25 6.34 -15.29
CA LEU A 275 4.08 6.59 -16.47
C LEU A 275 3.86 8.00 -17.05
N LYS A 276 2.62 8.49 -17.13
CA LYS A 276 2.32 9.88 -17.53
C LYS A 276 2.98 10.88 -16.61
N ALA A 277 2.97 10.64 -15.30
CA ALA A 277 3.66 11.49 -14.34
C ALA A 277 5.20 11.50 -14.47
N LYS A 278 5.81 10.59 -15.23
CA LYS A 278 7.25 10.53 -15.49
C LYS A 278 7.65 11.45 -16.67
N GLN A 279 6.71 11.74 -17.55
CA GLN A 279 6.96 12.46 -18.82
C GLN A 279 6.75 13.97 -18.70
N GLY A 280 6.09 14.44 -17.65
CA GLY A 280 5.85 15.85 -17.36
C GLY A 280 6.56 16.34 -16.13
#